data_48774723d1a4158d6fab24592fa31dce
#
_entry.id   48774723d1a4158d6fab24592fa31dce
#
_cell.length_a   1.000
_cell.length_b   1.000
_cell.length_c   1.000
_cell.angle_alpha   90.00
_cell.angle_beta   90.00
_cell.angle_gamma   90.00
#
_symmetry.space_group_name_H-M   'P 1'
#
loop_
_entity.id
_entity.type
_entity.pdbx_description
1 polymer ?
#
loop_
_entity_poly.entity_id
_entity_poly.type
_entity_poly.pdbx_seq_one_letter_code
_entity_poly.pdbx_strand_id
1 'polypeptide(L)'
;MYHGYIKHNEDFKVSESYPDAFKNFNFNDESSVKNERYLKLLSDFFSKQAYKQIREDSTRNFLMEFSNAVLERVQSTIVRNGLGRLIIEDGLKSGNDLKVSYTAIKKLISDKDVQASLDEKFAMLSKLQKGNTSPDFSLQDIKGKTFSLSDFKGKVVYIDVWATWCGPCKAEMPFMKKIQEDLK
;
A
#
# COMPACT_ATOMS: atom_id res chain seq x y z
N MET A 1 20.61 3.55 13.24
CA MET A 1 21.59 2.64 12.57
C MET A 1 21.22 1.16 12.73
N TYR A 2 21.01 0.67 13.97
CA TYR A 2 20.65 -0.74 14.26
C TYR A 2 19.33 -1.21 13.65
N HIS A 3 18.29 -0.37 13.68
CA HIS A 3 16.97 -0.69 13.11
C HIS A 3 17.00 -0.89 11.58
N GLY A 4 17.83 -0.10 10.87
CA GLY A 4 18.03 -0.28 9.43
C GLY A 4 18.76 -1.58 9.08
N TYR A 5 19.71 -2.03 9.93
CA TYR A 5 20.43 -3.27 9.73
C TYR A 5 19.52 -4.50 9.84
N ILE A 6 18.63 -4.52 10.84
CA ILE A 6 17.65 -5.62 11.02
C ILE A 6 16.65 -5.69 9.88
N LYS A 7 16.26 -4.54 9.32
CA LYS A 7 15.30 -4.49 8.20
C LYS A 7 15.82 -5.21 6.94
N HIS A 8 17.13 -5.25 6.74
CA HIS A 8 17.78 -5.84 5.57
C HIS A 8 18.40 -7.22 5.80
N ASN A 9 18.40 -7.71 7.05
CA ASN A 9 18.96 -9.03 7.42
C ASN A 9 17.90 -9.85 8.15
N GLU A 10 17.07 -10.57 7.41
CA GLU A 10 15.98 -11.38 7.97
C GLU A 10 16.48 -12.53 8.85
N ASP A 11 17.71 -13.02 8.62
CA ASP A 11 18.35 -14.10 9.38
C ASP A 11 19.09 -13.61 10.63
N PHE A 12 19.13 -12.30 10.86
CA PHE A 12 19.83 -11.75 12.02
C PHE A 12 19.04 -11.97 13.29
N LYS A 13 19.47 -12.95 14.10
CA LYS A 13 18.95 -13.17 15.44
C LYS A 13 19.59 -12.17 16.41
N VAL A 14 18.78 -11.24 16.88
CA VAL A 14 19.21 -10.33 17.96
C VAL A 14 19.46 -11.13 19.22
N SER A 15 20.62 -10.94 19.87
CA SER A 15 20.91 -11.56 21.16
C SER A 15 19.84 -11.18 22.19
N GLU A 16 19.42 -12.13 23.04
CA GLU A 16 18.47 -11.87 24.13
C GLU A 16 18.97 -10.79 25.12
N SER A 17 20.30 -10.59 25.18
CA SER A 17 20.94 -9.53 26.00
C SER A 17 20.81 -8.14 25.35
N TYR A 18 20.35 -8.02 24.10
CA TYR A 18 20.25 -6.72 23.45
C TYR A 18 18.99 -6.00 23.94
N PRO A 19 19.10 -4.72 24.37
CA PRO A 19 17.94 -3.99 24.88
C PRO A 19 16.85 -3.89 23.81
N ASP A 20 15.63 -4.28 24.15
CA ASP A 20 14.46 -4.01 23.31
C ASP A 20 14.28 -2.48 23.24
N ALA A 21 14.57 -1.91 22.08
CA ALA A 21 14.44 -0.47 21.82
C ALA A 21 13.01 0.05 22.03
N PHE A 22 12.03 -0.85 22.04
CA PHE A 22 10.62 -0.52 22.20
C PHE A 22 10.06 -0.82 23.59
N LYS A 23 10.88 -1.37 24.52
CA LYS A 23 10.43 -1.73 25.88
C LYS A 23 9.80 -0.55 26.64
N ASN A 24 10.40 0.65 26.49
CA ASN A 24 9.95 1.88 27.13
C ASN A 24 9.50 2.94 26.09
N PHE A 25 9.22 2.51 24.88
CA PHE A 25 8.82 3.42 23.81
C PHE A 25 7.38 3.91 24.01
N ASN A 26 7.16 5.22 23.92
CA ASN A 26 5.82 5.79 24.01
C ASN A 26 5.10 5.71 22.65
N PHE A 27 4.25 4.68 22.51
CA PHE A 27 3.41 4.48 21.32
C PHE A 27 2.26 5.50 21.22
N ASN A 28 2.05 6.31 22.24
CA ASN A 28 0.92 7.25 22.36
C ASN A 28 1.39 8.71 22.42
N ASP A 29 2.58 9.02 21.91
CA ASP A 29 3.10 10.38 21.90
C ASP A 29 2.43 11.24 20.84
N GLU A 30 1.37 11.94 21.26
CA GLU A 30 0.60 12.84 20.41
C GLU A 30 1.40 14.05 19.93
N SER A 31 2.39 14.48 20.70
CA SER A 31 3.25 15.62 20.34
C SER A 31 4.14 15.32 19.14
N SER A 32 4.48 14.06 18.94
CA SER A 32 5.34 13.57 17.85
C SER A 32 4.58 13.18 16.58
N VAL A 33 3.25 13.25 16.54
CA VAL A 33 2.46 12.83 15.35
C VAL A 33 2.79 13.67 14.10
N LYS A 34 3.19 14.93 14.26
CA LYS A 34 3.64 15.78 13.13
C LYS A 34 5.04 15.41 12.62
N ASN A 35 5.77 14.57 13.37
CA ASN A 35 7.08 14.08 12.96
C ASN A 35 6.90 12.80 12.12
N GLU A 36 7.15 12.92 10.83
CA GLU A 36 7.03 11.81 9.88
C GLU A 36 7.89 10.59 10.26
N ARG A 37 9.08 10.83 10.85
CA ARG A 37 9.96 9.74 11.32
C ARG A 37 9.35 8.94 12.46
N TYR A 38 8.59 9.59 13.35
CA TYR A 38 7.89 8.91 14.43
C TYR A 38 6.82 7.97 13.88
N LEU A 39 5.95 8.47 13.00
CA LEU A 39 4.91 7.64 12.38
C LEU A 39 5.48 6.51 11.54
N LYS A 40 6.59 6.76 10.82
CA LYS A 40 7.28 5.73 10.06
C LYS A 40 7.90 4.66 10.95
N LEU A 41 8.51 5.05 12.08
CA LEU A 41 9.04 4.10 13.06
C LEU A 41 7.93 3.21 13.64
N LEU A 42 6.78 3.79 13.98
CA LEU A 42 5.60 3.03 14.42
C LEU A 42 5.10 2.08 13.33
N SER A 43 4.98 2.57 12.10
CA SER A 43 4.56 1.76 10.95
C SER A 43 5.50 0.58 10.71
N ASP A 44 6.82 0.80 10.76
CA ASP A 44 7.83 -0.26 10.62
C ASP A 44 7.74 -1.28 11.76
N PHE A 45 7.50 -0.83 13.00
CA PHE A 45 7.32 -1.72 14.15
C PHE A 45 6.08 -2.62 13.98
N PHE A 46 4.92 -2.04 13.69
CA PHE A 46 3.69 -2.80 13.54
C PHE A 46 3.69 -3.68 12.28
N SER A 47 4.35 -3.24 11.21
CA SER A 47 4.55 -4.08 10.01
C SER A 47 5.31 -5.36 10.33
N LYS A 48 6.35 -5.29 11.17
CA LYS A 48 7.08 -6.51 11.61
C LYS A 48 6.18 -7.45 12.40
N GLN A 49 5.32 -6.93 13.27
CA GLN A 49 4.36 -7.77 14.00
C GLN A 49 3.38 -8.46 13.04
N ALA A 50 2.85 -7.72 12.06
CA ALA A 50 1.96 -8.28 11.04
C ALA A 50 2.65 -9.35 10.20
N TYR A 51 3.86 -9.11 9.71
CA TYR A 51 4.63 -10.10 8.93
C TYR A 51 4.93 -11.37 9.73
N LYS A 52 5.18 -11.26 11.04
CA LYS A 52 5.35 -12.44 11.89
C LYS A 52 4.10 -13.32 11.85
N GLN A 53 2.91 -12.73 11.98
CA GLN A 53 1.64 -13.47 11.94
C GLN A 53 1.40 -14.13 10.57
N ILE A 54 1.76 -13.44 9.48
CA ILE A 54 1.61 -13.98 8.11
C ILE A 54 2.58 -15.13 7.83
N ARG A 55 3.79 -15.11 8.41
CA ARG A 55 4.74 -16.23 8.30
C ARG A 55 4.22 -17.49 9.00
N GLU A 56 3.48 -17.33 10.10
CA GLU A 56 2.84 -18.44 10.82
C GLU A 56 1.60 -18.95 10.08
N ASP A 57 0.87 -18.06 9.40
CA ASP A 57 -0.33 -18.39 8.62
C ASP A 57 -0.47 -17.46 7.41
N SER A 58 -0.10 -17.95 6.24
CA SER A 58 -0.11 -17.20 4.97
C SER A 58 -1.50 -16.80 4.47
N THR A 59 -2.58 -17.29 5.07
CA THR A 59 -3.96 -16.91 4.72
C THR A 59 -4.39 -15.58 5.34
N ARG A 60 -3.61 -15.06 6.29
CA ARG A 60 -3.90 -13.80 6.99
C ARG A 60 -3.65 -12.59 6.09
N ASN A 61 -4.50 -11.58 6.25
CA ASN A 61 -4.33 -10.31 5.55
C ASN A 61 -3.39 -9.36 6.33
N PHE A 62 -2.38 -8.81 5.64
CA PHE A 62 -1.38 -7.94 6.26
C PHE A 62 -1.99 -6.73 6.99
N LEU A 63 -2.92 -6.01 6.34
CA LEU A 63 -3.50 -4.82 6.95
C LEU A 63 -4.42 -5.14 8.13
N MET A 64 -5.03 -6.32 8.13
CA MET A 64 -5.80 -6.79 9.28
C MET A 64 -4.88 -7.02 10.48
N GLU A 65 -3.77 -7.77 10.30
CA GLU A 65 -2.82 -8.04 11.38
C GLU A 65 -2.11 -6.78 11.85
N PHE A 66 -1.74 -5.89 10.92
CA PHE A 66 -1.20 -4.57 11.25
C PHE A 66 -2.18 -3.76 12.13
N SER A 67 -3.44 -3.67 11.71
CA SER A 67 -4.46 -2.90 12.43
C SER A 67 -4.73 -3.48 13.81
N ASN A 68 -4.76 -4.80 13.95
CA ASN A 68 -4.91 -5.47 15.24
C ASN A 68 -3.74 -5.14 16.18
N ALA A 69 -2.50 -5.21 15.69
CA ALA A 69 -1.32 -4.88 16.47
C ALA A 69 -1.27 -3.40 16.91
N VAL A 70 -1.73 -2.48 16.04
CA VAL A 70 -1.87 -1.06 16.40
C VAL A 70 -2.92 -0.88 17.49
N LEU A 71 -4.11 -1.47 17.34
CA LEU A 71 -5.21 -1.31 18.30
C LEU A 71 -4.87 -1.87 19.68
N GLU A 72 -4.02 -2.89 19.76
CA GLU A 72 -3.55 -3.46 21.02
C GLU A 72 -2.68 -2.49 21.82
N ARG A 73 -1.83 -1.70 21.16
CA ARG A 73 -0.80 -0.88 21.83
C ARG A 73 -1.04 0.63 21.76
N VAL A 74 -1.71 1.12 20.72
CA VAL A 74 -1.94 2.55 20.51
C VAL A 74 -3.35 2.92 20.99
N GLN A 75 -3.43 3.61 22.11
CA GLN A 75 -4.70 4.09 22.68
C GLN A 75 -5.07 5.47 22.12
N SER A 76 -4.07 6.31 21.81
CA SER A 76 -4.31 7.64 21.27
C SER A 76 -4.97 7.59 19.89
N THR A 77 -6.13 8.22 19.78
CA THR A 77 -6.85 8.38 18.50
C THR A 77 -6.07 9.28 17.53
N ILE A 78 -5.33 10.27 18.03
CA ILE A 78 -4.50 11.17 17.24
C ILE A 78 -3.38 10.39 16.56
N VAL A 79 -2.67 9.53 17.30
CA VAL A 79 -1.61 8.68 16.75
C VAL A 79 -2.18 7.67 15.75
N ARG A 80 -3.32 7.03 16.06
CA ARG A 80 -3.99 6.10 15.15
C ARG A 80 -4.41 6.78 13.84
N ASN A 81 -4.98 7.97 13.90
CA ASN A 81 -5.33 8.75 12.72
C ASN A 81 -4.09 9.10 11.88
N GLY A 82 -2.97 9.46 12.52
CA GLY A 82 -1.69 9.69 11.85
C GLY A 82 -1.18 8.45 11.10
N LEU A 83 -1.21 7.29 11.75
CA LEU A 83 -0.88 6.02 11.13
C LEU A 83 -1.85 5.66 9.99
N GLY A 84 -3.15 5.90 10.19
CA GLY A 84 -4.17 5.69 9.18
C GLY A 84 -3.90 6.48 7.89
N ARG A 85 -3.57 7.77 8.00
CA ARG A 85 -3.18 8.61 6.84
C ARG A 85 -2.00 8.02 6.08
N LEU A 86 -0.94 7.64 6.79
CA LEU A 86 0.26 7.04 6.19
C LEU A 86 -0.06 5.76 5.41
N ILE A 87 -0.95 4.91 5.93
CA ILE A 87 -1.28 3.61 5.35
C ILE A 87 -2.26 3.73 4.19
N ILE A 88 -3.17 4.71 4.19
CA ILE A 88 -4.13 4.91 3.11
C ILE A 88 -3.41 5.07 1.76
N GLU A 89 -2.32 5.81 1.73
CA GLU A 89 -1.59 6.07 0.49
C GLU A 89 -0.89 4.81 -0.04
N ASP A 90 -0.18 4.09 0.82
CA ASP A 90 0.71 2.99 0.42
C ASP A 90 0.09 1.61 0.57
N GLY A 91 -0.84 1.43 1.50
CA GLY A 91 -1.38 0.12 1.90
C GLY A 91 -2.64 -0.28 1.15
N LEU A 92 -3.54 0.66 0.83
CA LEU A 92 -4.78 0.33 0.14
C LEU A 92 -4.53 0.22 -1.37
N LYS A 93 -4.58 -1.01 -1.89
CA LYS A 93 -4.34 -1.32 -3.31
C LYS A 93 -5.53 -2.08 -3.90
N SER A 94 -5.69 -2.00 -5.23
CA SER A 94 -6.64 -2.84 -5.95
C SER A 94 -6.25 -4.32 -5.83
N GLY A 95 -7.24 -5.19 -5.68
CA GLY A 95 -7.01 -6.64 -5.56
C GLY A 95 -8.12 -7.33 -4.76
N ASN A 96 -8.02 -8.63 -4.60
CA ASN A 96 -9.05 -9.46 -3.96
C ASN A 96 -9.31 -9.06 -2.49
N ASP A 97 -8.31 -8.49 -1.82
CA ASP A 97 -8.38 -8.11 -0.41
C ASP A 97 -8.78 -6.65 -0.16
N LEU A 98 -9.18 -5.90 -1.21
CA LEU A 98 -9.49 -4.48 -1.08
C LEU A 98 -10.50 -4.19 0.03
N LYS A 99 -11.60 -4.96 0.10
CA LYS A 99 -12.64 -4.78 1.12
C LYS A 99 -12.13 -5.11 2.54
N VAL A 100 -11.33 -6.15 2.67
CA VAL A 100 -10.71 -6.55 3.95
C VAL A 100 -9.75 -5.45 4.42
N SER A 101 -8.89 -4.98 3.53
CA SER A 101 -7.93 -3.91 3.78
C SER A 101 -8.61 -2.60 4.16
N TYR A 102 -9.64 -2.20 3.43
CA TYR A 102 -10.47 -1.03 3.76
C TYR A 102 -11.06 -1.14 5.18
N THR A 103 -11.67 -2.30 5.51
CA THR A 103 -12.28 -2.53 6.83
C THR A 103 -11.24 -2.48 7.94
N ALA A 104 -10.05 -3.02 7.71
CA ALA A 104 -8.95 -3.00 8.65
C ALA A 104 -8.48 -1.58 8.96
N ILE A 105 -8.25 -0.77 7.92
CA ILE A 105 -7.82 0.63 8.07
C ILE A 105 -8.93 1.45 8.76
N LYS A 106 -10.19 1.24 8.39
CA LYS A 106 -11.34 1.98 8.96
C LYS A 106 -11.45 1.81 10.47
N LYS A 107 -11.05 0.67 11.03
CA LYS A 107 -11.01 0.42 12.49
C LYS A 107 -10.01 1.31 13.23
N LEU A 108 -8.94 1.76 12.57
CA LEU A 108 -7.92 2.61 13.18
C LEU A 108 -8.34 4.07 13.27
N ILE A 109 -9.22 4.51 12.36
CA ILE A 109 -9.47 5.91 12.08
C ILE A 109 -10.78 6.36 12.74
N SER A 110 -10.72 7.48 13.47
CA SER A 110 -11.88 8.17 14.03
C SER A 110 -12.08 9.57 13.46
N ASP A 111 -11.06 10.16 12.87
CA ASP A 111 -11.07 11.48 12.23
C ASP A 111 -11.89 11.42 10.92
N LYS A 112 -12.86 12.33 10.78
CA LYS A 112 -13.81 12.34 9.66
C LYS A 112 -13.15 12.64 8.32
N ASP A 113 -12.12 13.50 8.29
CA ASP A 113 -11.43 13.86 7.05
C ASP A 113 -10.57 12.68 6.57
N VAL A 114 -9.94 11.96 7.50
CA VAL A 114 -9.18 10.76 7.18
C VAL A 114 -10.12 9.64 6.71
N GLN A 115 -11.30 9.50 7.33
CA GLN A 115 -12.30 8.54 6.87
C GLN A 115 -12.80 8.87 5.47
N ALA A 116 -13.07 10.15 5.17
CA ALA A 116 -13.48 10.59 3.83
C ALA A 116 -12.42 10.25 2.77
N SER A 117 -11.14 10.50 3.05
CA SER A 117 -10.03 10.15 2.16
C SER A 117 -9.93 8.63 1.93
N LEU A 118 -10.15 7.83 2.96
CA LEU A 118 -10.20 6.37 2.86
C LEU A 118 -11.38 5.91 1.99
N ASP A 119 -12.57 6.47 2.22
CA ASP A 119 -13.80 6.12 1.51
C ASP A 119 -13.68 6.50 0.02
N GLU A 120 -13.10 7.66 -0.30
CA GLU A 120 -12.84 8.10 -1.66
C GLU A 120 -11.87 7.16 -2.39
N LYS A 121 -10.74 6.83 -1.76
CA LYS A 121 -9.76 5.90 -2.34
C LYS A 121 -10.34 4.50 -2.53
N PHE A 122 -11.13 4.03 -1.58
CA PHE A 122 -11.83 2.74 -1.71
C PHE A 122 -12.81 2.75 -2.87
N ALA A 123 -13.62 3.81 -3.01
CA ALA A 123 -14.57 3.95 -4.12
C ALA A 123 -13.86 3.98 -5.49
N MET A 124 -12.73 4.69 -5.59
CA MET A 124 -11.90 4.72 -6.80
C MET A 124 -11.35 3.33 -7.14
N LEU A 125 -10.73 2.65 -6.18
CA LEU A 125 -10.13 1.33 -6.39
C LEU A 125 -11.18 0.23 -6.64
N SER A 126 -12.39 0.39 -6.08
CA SER A 126 -13.50 -0.55 -6.30
C SER A 126 -13.94 -0.59 -7.77
N LYS A 127 -13.82 0.52 -8.51
CA LYS A 127 -14.11 0.57 -9.95
C LYS A 127 -13.11 -0.27 -10.77
N LEU A 128 -11.91 -0.49 -10.23
CA LEU A 128 -10.84 -1.22 -10.89
C LEU A 128 -10.82 -2.73 -10.54
N GLN A 129 -11.84 -3.21 -9.81
CA GLN A 129 -11.90 -4.63 -9.45
C GLN A 129 -12.21 -5.50 -10.68
N LYS A 130 -11.65 -6.71 -10.68
CA LYS A 130 -11.90 -7.72 -11.73
C LYS A 130 -13.41 -7.93 -11.92
N GLY A 131 -13.85 -7.87 -13.16
CA GLY A 131 -15.26 -8.03 -13.56
C GLY A 131 -16.05 -6.73 -13.64
N ASN A 132 -15.52 -5.62 -13.14
CA ASN A 132 -16.15 -4.32 -13.31
C ASN A 132 -15.83 -3.71 -14.69
N THR A 133 -16.72 -2.85 -15.17
CA THR A 133 -16.43 -2.04 -16.35
C THR A 133 -15.29 -1.09 -16.04
N SER A 134 -14.21 -1.13 -16.85
CA SER A 134 -13.10 -0.20 -16.71
C SER A 134 -13.56 1.24 -16.88
N PRO A 135 -13.08 2.19 -16.05
CA PRO A 135 -13.30 3.61 -16.29
C PRO A 135 -12.76 4.00 -17.67
N ASP A 136 -13.53 4.78 -18.40
CA ASP A 136 -13.05 5.32 -19.69
C ASP A 136 -12.06 6.47 -19.45
N PHE A 137 -11.16 6.65 -20.37
CA PHE A 137 -10.23 7.77 -20.41
C PHE A 137 -10.01 8.24 -21.83
N SER A 138 -9.57 9.47 -22.00
CA SER A 138 -9.27 10.05 -23.30
C SER A 138 -7.86 10.64 -23.30
N LEU A 139 -7.04 10.24 -24.25
CA LEU A 139 -5.67 10.67 -24.41
C LEU A 139 -5.40 11.12 -25.85
N GLN A 140 -4.44 12.04 -26.03
CA GLN A 140 -3.98 12.44 -27.35
C GLN A 140 -2.67 11.73 -27.71
N ASP A 141 -2.58 11.29 -28.98
CA ASP A 141 -1.31 10.81 -29.52
C ASP A 141 -0.37 11.98 -29.87
N ILE A 142 0.84 11.65 -30.31
CA ILE A 142 1.87 12.64 -30.70
C ILE A 142 1.45 13.51 -31.91
N LYS A 143 0.39 13.14 -32.64
CA LYS A 143 -0.17 13.90 -33.76
C LYS A 143 -1.40 14.72 -33.36
N GLY A 144 -1.76 14.73 -32.06
CA GLY A 144 -2.91 15.43 -31.52
C GLY A 144 -4.26 14.72 -31.74
N LYS A 145 -4.27 13.48 -32.25
CA LYS A 145 -5.49 12.70 -32.40
C LYS A 145 -5.90 12.14 -31.04
N THR A 146 -7.14 12.38 -30.66
CA THR A 146 -7.72 11.89 -29.42
C THR A 146 -8.20 10.45 -29.58
N PHE A 147 -7.89 9.61 -28.58
CA PHE A 147 -8.37 8.24 -28.44
C PHE A 147 -8.96 8.07 -27.03
N SER A 148 -10.03 7.31 -26.92
CA SER A 148 -10.61 6.86 -25.67
C SER A 148 -10.50 5.34 -25.54
N LEU A 149 -10.62 4.81 -24.33
CA LEU A 149 -10.64 3.37 -24.12
C LEU A 149 -11.84 2.73 -24.85
N SER A 150 -12.95 3.45 -24.94
CA SER A 150 -14.17 3.02 -25.63
C SER A 150 -13.97 2.80 -27.14
N ASP A 151 -12.97 3.42 -27.77
CA ASP A 151 -12.65 3.19 -29.20
C ASP A 151 -12.09 1.78 -29.47
N PHE A 152 -11.67 1.09 -28.41
CA PHE A 152 -11.12 -0.26 -28.48
C PHE A 152 -12.11 -1.34 -28.04
N LYS A 153 -13.41 -1.06 -27.99
CA LYS A 153 -14.44 -2.05 -27.67
C LYS A 153 -14.30 -3.31 -28.52
N GLY A 154 -14.38 -4.48 -27.86
CA GLY A 154 -14.25 -5.79 -28.50
C GLY A 154 -12.80 -6.24 -28.73
N LYS A 155 -11.84 -5.45 -28.30
CA LYS A 155 -10.41 -5.80 -28.35
C LYS A 155 -9.84 -6.02 -26.95
N VAL A 156 -8.78 -6.83 -26.85
CA VAL A 156 -7.95 -6.89 -25.65
C VAL A 156 -7.02 -5.67 -25.67
N VAL A 157 -7.05 -4.88 -24.62
CA VAL A 157 -6.21 -3.67 -24.47
C VAL A 157 -5.22 -3.90 -23.34
N TYR A 158 -3.95 -3.80 -23.65
CA TYR A 158 -2.87 -3.75 -22.69
C TYR A 158 -2.40 -2.29 -22.55
N ILE A 159 -2.31 -1.81 -21.30
CA ILE A 159 -1.90 -0.43 -21.00
C ILE A 159 -0.59 -0.50 -20.23
N ASP A 160 0.46 0.08 -20.79
CA ASP A 160 1.75 0.26 -20.14
C ASP A 160 2.04 1.75 -19.93
N VAL A 161 2.48 2.09 -18.72
CA VAL A 161 2.85 3.47 -18.34
C VAL A 161 4.34 3.52 -18.12
N TRP A 162 5.04 4.21 -18.99
CA TRP A 162 6.49 4.30 -18.95
C TRP A 162 7.01 5.75 -19.06
N ALA A 163 8.30 5.95 -18.75
CA ALA A 163 8.97 7.22 -18.89
C ALA A 163 10.38 7.05 -19.46
N THR A 164 10.91 8.08 -20.11
CA THR A 164 12.24 8.06 -20.76
C THR A 164 13.39 7.76 -19.79
N TRP A 165 13.22 8.08 -18.52
CA TRP A 165 14.19 7.81 -17.44
C TRP A 165 13.94 6.48 -16.72
N CYS A 166 12.85 5.77 -17.02
CA CYS A 166 12.54 4.47 -16.39
C CYS A 166 13.34 3.35 -17.07
N GLY A 167 14.47 2.97 -16.50
CA GLY A 167 15.33 1.89 -17.00
C GLY A 167 14.61 0.54 -17.09
N PRO A 168 13.96 0.05 -16.03
CA PRO A 168 13.19 -1.19 -16.06
C PRO A 168 12.10 -1.20 -17.14
N CYS A 169 11.33 -0.11 -17.30
CA CYS A 169 10.29 -0.02 -18.33
C CYS A 169 10.86 -0.20 -19.73
N LYS A 170 12.01 0.43 -20.00
CA LYS A 170 12.69 0.26 -21.30
C LYS A 170 13.18 -1.17 -21.55
N ALA A 171 13.57 -1.88 -20.50
CA ALA A 171 13.98 -3.28 -20.61
C ALA A 171 12.81 -4.21 -20.91
N GLU A 172 11.58 -3.85 -20.56
CA GLU A 172 10.36 -4.62 -20.84
C GLU A 172 9.82 -4.41 -22.27
N MET A 173 10.12 -3.28 -22.93
CA MET A 173 9.60 -2.97 -24.27
C MET A 173 9.81 -4.08 -25.33
N PRO A 174 10.97 -4.78 -25.41
CA PRO A 174 11.14 -5.86 -26.36
C PRO A 174 10.18 -7.04 -26.15
N PHE A 175 9.87 -7.35 -24.87
CA PHE A 175 8.94 -8.42 -24.53
C PHE A 175 7.50 -8.04 -24.89
N MET A 176 7.13 -6.77 -24.71
CA MET A 176 5.82 -6.25 -25.11
C MET A 176 5.62 -6.37 -26.62
N LYS A 177 6.66 -6.04 -27.40
CA LYS A 177 6.63 -6.17 -28.86
C LYS A 177 6.42 -7.63 -29.28
N LYS A 178 7.09 -8.56 -28.62
CA LYS A 178 6.92 -10.00 -28.87
C LYS A 178 5.49 -10.47 -28.56
N ILE A 179 4.90 -10.07 -27.42
CA ILE A 179 3.51 -10.39 -27.07
C ILE A 179 2.55 -9.87 -28.17
N GLN A 180 2.78 -8.65 -28.68
CA GLN A 180 1.98 -8.08 -29.76
C GLN A 180 2.09 -8.89 -31.06
N GLU A 181 3.23 -9.46 -31.35
CA GLU A 181 3.47 -10.32 -32.52
C GLU A 181 2.79 -11.68 -32.34
N ASP A 182 2.88 -12.27 -31.14
CA ASP A 182 2.32 -13.59 -30.82
C ASP A 182 0.76 -13.59 -30.78
N LEU A 183 0.13 -12.42 -30.60
CA LEU A 183 -1.33 -12.26 -30.53
C LEU A 183 -1.97 -11.79 -31.85
N LYS A 184 -1.23 -11.68 -32.93
CA LYS A 184 -1.73 -11.37 -34.28
C LYS A 184 -2.16 -12.62 -35.03
#